data_e8069774b59b3f7bbceba6d8448b8558
#
_entry.id   e8069774b59b3f7bbceba6d8448b8558
#
_cell.length_a   1.000
_cell.length_b   1.000
_cell.length_c   1.000
_cell.angle_alpha   90.00
_cell.angle_beta   90.00
_cell.angle_gamma   90.00
#
_symmetry.space_group_name_H-M   'P 1'
#
loop_
_entity.id
_entity.type
_entity.pdbx_description
1 polymer ?
#
loop_
_entity_poly.entity_id
_entity_poly.type
_entity_poly.pdbx_seq_one_letter_code
_entity_poly.pdbx_strand_id
1 'polypeptide(L)'
;MYRIHGGLIMHCTKKILDDLLWVGADDRRLSCFEGVYGVPDGVSYNSYLMLDEKTVLFDTVDKAVARTFFDNVAYGLNGRKLDYLVIHHMEPDHAATIEDLIYRYPDTTIVCSDKIKAMLAQFFDYDMSGKIHLVKEGDVLNTGKHELTFVNAPMVHWPEVMMSYDKTDGILFTADAFGTFGALNGRIFADEVDFMHDWLDEARRYYTNIVGKYGMQVQMVLKKAAALDIKYVCPLHGFVWRKHFGDFLEKYNLWSTYTPEIKGVCLAYASVYGHT
;
A
#
# COMPACT_ATOMS: atom_id res chain seq x y z
N MET A 1 6.83 -20.51 -17.30
CA MET A 1 7.76 -19.66 -18.06
C MET A 1 7.09 -19.29 -19.37
N TYR A 2 6.60 -18.05 -19.47
CA TYR A 2 5.88 -17.58 -20.65
C TYR A 2 6.81 -16.77 -21.56
N ARG A 3 6.74 -17.01 -22.86
CA ARG A 3 7.47 -16.23 -23.88
C ARG A 3 6.50 -15.19 -24.45
N ILE A 4 6.76 -13.92 -24.23
CA ILE A 4 6.19 -12.84 -25.02
C ILE A 4 7.31 -12.22 -25.84
N HIS A 5 7.15 -12.22 -27.16
CA HIS A 5 8.12 -11.63 -28.12
C HIS A 5 9.59 -12.06 -27.95
N GLY A 6 9.85 -13.33 -27.67
CA GLY A 6 11.22 -13.88 -27.66
C GLY A 6 12.07 -13.61 -26.43
N GLY A 7 11.56 -12.91 -25.42
CA GLY A 7 12.24 -12.65 -24.14
C GLY A 7 11.78 -13.56 -23.01
N LEU A 8 12.66 -13.84 -22.04
CA LEU A 8 12.31 -14.46 -20.77
C LEU A 8 11.67 -13.40 -19.88
N ILE A 9 10.39 -13.53 -19.52
CA ILE A 9 9.79 -12.69 -18.50
C ILE A 9 10.16 -13.27 -17.12
N MET A 10 10.90 -12.49 -16.33
CA MET A 10 11.13 -12.77 -14.92
C MET A 10 10.09 -12.00 -14.10
N HIS A 11 9.39 -12.70 -13.23
CA HIS A 11 8.39 -12.11 -12.32
C HIS A 11 8.70 -12.46 -10.87
N CYS A 12 8.22 -11.62 -9.95
CA CYS A 12 8.43 -11.76 -8.50
C CYS A 12 7.10 -11.85 -7.73
N THR A 13 6.00 -12.22 -8.41
CA THR A 13 4.68 -12.29 -7.79
C THR A 13 4.62 -13.29 -6.63
N LYS A 14 3.80 -13.00 -5.65
CA LYS A 14 3.50 -13.91 -4.53
C LYS A 14 1.99 -14.06 -4.37
N LYS A 15 1.57 -15.28 -4.09
CA LYS A 15 0.16 -15.61 -3.86
C LYS A 15 -0.20 -15.28 -2.41
N ILE A 16 -1.24 -14.47 -2.23
CA ILE A 16 -1.85 -14.20 -0.91
C ILE A 16 -3.01 -15.17 -0.71
N LEU A 17 -3.92 -15.22 -1.68
CA LEU A 17 -5.01 -16.18 -1.82
C LEU A 17 -5.00 -16.77 -3.23
N ASP A 18 -5.90 -17.70 -3.54
CA ASP A 18 -5.95 -18.33 -4.86
C ASP A 18 -6.23 -17.32 -5.98
N ASP A 19 -6.95 -16.27 -5.66
CA ASP A 19 -7.38 -15.20 -6.55
C ASP A 19 -6.82 -13.82 -6.18
N LEU A 20 -5.88 -13.73 -5.22
CA LEU A 20 -5.19 -12.49 -4.85
C LEU A 20 -3.67 -12.65 -4.90
N LEU A 21 -3.01 -11.85 -5.72
CA LEU A 21 -1.55 -11.83 -5.88
C LEU A 21 -0.98 -10.51 -5.36
N TRP A 22 0.16 -10.57 -4.67
CA TRP A 22 1.07 -9.45 -4.52
C TRP A 22 1.86 -9.29 -5.83
N VAL A 23 1.83 -8.10 -6.42
CA VAL A 23 2.46 -7.78 -7.70
C VAL A 23 3.41 -6.57 -7.61
N GLY A 24 3.67 -6.11 -6.39
CA GLY A 24 4.58 -5.01 -6.09
C GLY A 24 6.06 -5.31 -6.38
N ALA A 25 6.94 -4.45 -5.88
CA ALA A 25 8.38 -4.62 -6.02
C ALA A 25 9.14 -3.97 -4.85
N ASP A 26 10.37 -4.46 -4.62
CA ASP A 26 11.32 -3.90 -3.66
C ASP A 26 12.28 -2.93 -4.36
N ASP A 27 12.57 -1.77 -3.76
CA ASP A 27 13.68 -0.91 -4.15
C ASP A 27 14.77 -0.90 -3.06
N ARG A 28 15.96 -1.39 -3.42
CA ARG A 28 17.15 -1.41 -2.56
C ARG A 28 18.18 -0.36 -2.95
N ARG A 29 17.90 0.46 -3.95
CA ARG A 29 18.80 1.50 -4.46
C ARG A 29 18.49 2.85 -3.84
N LEU A 30 17.27 3.01 -3.32
CA LEU A 30 16.82 4.25 -2.68
C LEU A 30 17.59 4.42 -1.36
N SER A 31 18.32 5.53 -1.24
CA SER A 31 19.05 5.85 0.01
C SER A 31 18.22 6.63 1.01
N CYS A 32 17.28 7.47 0.52
CA CYS A 32 16.40 8.28 1.34
C CYS A 32 14.97 8.23 0.78
N PHE A 33 14.03 7.75 1.56
CA PHE A 33 12.60 7.80 1.28
C PHE A 33 12.10 9.24 1.45
N GLU A 34 11.26 9.71 0.54
CA GLU A 34 10.81 11.13 0.44
C GLU A 34 11.97 12.16 0.46
N GLY A 35 13.19 11.74 0.12
CA GLY A 35 14.37 12.59 0.17
C GLY A 35 14.87 12.95 1.58
N VAL A 36 14.25 12.42 2.64
CA VAL A 36 14.50 12.78 4.04
C VAL A 36 14.85 11.56 4.90
N TYR A 37 14.10 10.47 4.77
CA TYR A 37 14.22 9.31 5.68
C TYR A 37 15.19 8.29 5.12
N GLY A 38 16.35 8.11 5.76
CA GLY A 38 17.31 7.09 5.34
C GLY A 38 16.71 5.69 5.38
N VAL A 39 16.87 4.91 4.30
CA VAL A 39 16.34 3.53 4.17
C VAL A 39 17.45 2.58 3.76
N PRO A 40 18.39 2.25 4.68
CA PRO A 40 19.54 1.40 4.38
C PRO A 40 19.16 0.00 3.89
N ASP A 41 18.02 -0.51 4.34
CA ASP A 41 17.48 -1.81 3.94
C ASP A 41 16.45 -1.71 2.79
N GLY A 42 16.36 -0.54 2.15
CA GLY A 42 15.44 -0.28 1.05
C GLY A 42 14.00 -0.07 1.50
N VAL A 43 13.07 -0.24 0.56
CA VAL A 43 11.64 -0.09 0.75
C VAL A 43 10.88 -1.05 -0.17
N SER A 44 9.71 -1.52 0.23
CA SER A 44 8.78 -2.23 -0.64
C SER A 44 7.68 -1.27 -1.10
N TYR A 45 7.30 -1.35 -2.38
CA TYR A 45 6.10 -0.74 -2.93
C TYR A 45 5.12 -1.86 -3.25
N ASN A 46 4.07 -1.96 -2.47
CA ASN A 46 3.11 -3.04 -2.62
C ASN A 46 1.98 -2.63 -3.57
N SER A 47 1.61 -3.54 -4.41
CA SER A 47 0.41 -3.49 -5.23
C SER A 47 -0.18 -4.90 -5.28
N TYR A 48 -1.50 -4.99 -5.43
CA TYR A 48 -2.22 -6.26 -5.34
C TYR A 48 -3.10 -6.44 -6.55
N LEU A 49 -3.15 -7.66 -7.08
CA LEU A 49 -3.98 -8.02 -8.22
C LEU A 49 -5.00 -9.09 -7.81
N MET A 50 -6.28 -8.73 -7.86
CA MET A 50 -7.40 -9.64 -7.64
C MET A 50 -7.90 -10.19 -8.97
N LEU A 51 -8.03 -11.50 -9.06
CA LEU A 51 -8.38 -12.26 -10.27
C LEU A 51 -9.77 -12.87 -10.17
N ASP A 52 -10.77 -12.04 -10.04
CA ASP A 52 -12.19 -12.44 -10.01
C ASP A 52 -12.81 -12.44 -11.40
N GLU A 53 -14.15 -12.45 -11.55
CA GLU A 53 -14.84 -12.25 -12.84
C GLU A 53 -14.37 -10.96 -13.50
N LYS A 54 -14.29 -9.88 -12.72
CA LYS A 54 -13.58 -8.65 -13.05
C LYS A 54 -12.24 -8.62 -12.34
N THR A 55 -11.20 -8.27 -13.06
CA THR A 55 -9.86 -8.11 -12.48
C THR A 55 -9.70 -6.73 -11.86
N VAL A 56 -9.09 -6.67 -10.67
CA VAL A 56 -8.83 -5.42 -9.94
C VAL A 56 -7.37 -5.31 -9.57
N LEU A 57 -6.74 -4.22 -9.96
CA LEU A 57 -5.43 -3.83 -9.45
C LEU A 57 -5.62 -2.78 -8.36
N PHE A 58 -4.94 -2.93 -7.23
CA PHE A 58 -4.96 -2.00 -6.11
C PHE A 58 -3.64 -1.24 -6.08
N ASP A 59 -3.71 0.06 -6.33
CA ASP A 59 -2.61 1.01 -6.44
C ASP A 59 -1.52 0.60 -7.45
N THR A 60 -0.56 1.47 -7.65
CA THR A 60 0.60 1.23 -8.48
C THR A 60 1.88 1.37 -7.66
N VAL A 61 3.01 1.66 -8.29
CA VAL A 61 4.31 1.76 -7.62
C VAL A 61 5.13 2.93 -8.13
N ASP A 62 6.25 3.22 -7.45
CA ASP A 62 7.26 4.17 -7.89
C ASP A 62 7.85 3.82 -9.27
N LYS A 63 8.21 4.85 -10.04
CA LYS A 63 8.85 4.67 -11.36
C LYS A 63 10.16 3.88 -11.32
N ALA A 64 10.88 3.94 -10.21
CA ALA A 64 12.15 3.23 -10.06
C ALA A 64 12.01 1.71 -10.19
N VAL A 65 10.85 1.15 -9.85
CA VAL A 65 10.55 -0.29 -9.92
C VAL A 65 9.50 -0.65 -10.97
N ALA A 66 9.09 0.30 -11.81
CA ALA A 66 8.02 0.16 -12.80
C ALA A 66 8.17 -1.10 -13.69
N ARG A 67 9.40 -1.41 -14.13
CA ARG A 67 9.63 -2.59 -14.99
C ARG A 67 9.22 -3.89 -14.30
N THR A 68 9.68 -4.11 -13.06
CA THR A 68 9.35 -5.31 -12.29
C THR A 68 7.85 -5.39 -12.03
N PHE A 69 7.25 -4.26 -11.66
CA PHE A 69 5.81 -4.15 -11.44
C PHE A 69 5.01 -4.54 -12.68
N PHE A 70 5.31 -3.99 -13.85
CA PHE A 70 4.57 -4.31 -15.07
C PHE A 70 4.78 -5.76 -15.52
N ASP A 71 5.98 -6.32 -15.32
CA ASP A 71 6.23 -7.74 -15.58
C ASP A 71 5.39 -8.62 -14.64
N ASN A 72 5.25 -8.24 -13.36
CA ASN A 72 4.41 -8.92 -12.37
C ASN A 72 2.92 -8.84 -12.72
N VAL A 73 2.41 -7.65 -13.08
CA VAL A 73 1.01 -7.45 -13.48
C VAL A 73 0.69 -8.27 -14.73
N ALA A 74 1.55 -8.20 -15.76
CA ALA A 74 1.35 -8.97 -16.99
C ALA A 74 1.35 -10.48 -16.74
N TYR A 75 2.23 -10.96 -15.86
CA TYR A 75 2.26 -12.36 -15.46
C TYR A 75 0.97 -12.76 -14.71
N GLY A 76 0.55 -11.96 -13.74
CA GLY A 76 -0.65 -12.22 -12.94
C GLY A 76 -1.91 -12.22 -13.78
N LEU A 77 -2.07 -11.27 -14.68
CA LEU A 77 -3.21 -11.19 -15.61
C LEU A 77 -3.24 -12.38 -16.57
N ASN A 78 -2.09 -12.95 -16.95
CA ASN A 78 -1.98 -14.09 -17.86
C ASN A 78 -2.85 -13.95 -19.11
N GLY A 79 -2.83 -12.77 -19.73
CA GLY A 79 -3.62 -12.44 -20.94
C GLY A 79 -5.06 -12.01 -20.65
N ARG A 80 -5.51 -11.98 -19.40
CA ARG A 80 -6.81 -11.38 -19.02
C ARG A 80 -6.74 -9.86 -19.17
N LYS A 81 -7.89 -9.27 -19.39
CA LYS A 81 -8.10 -7.81 -19.36
C LYS A 81 -7.92 -7.30 -17.93
N LEU A 82 -7.40 -6.08 -17.75
CA LEU A 82 -7.48 -5.36 -16.49
C LEU A 82 -8.75 -4.51 -16.50
N ASP A 83 -9.73 -4.87 -15.67
CA ASP A 83 -11.02 -4.17 -15.63
C ASP A 83 -10.97 -2.91 -14.77
N TYR A 84 -10.37 -2.99 -13.56
CA TYR A 84 -10.35 -1.89 -12.61
C TYR A 84 -8.95 -1.62 -12.07
N LEU A 85 -8.63 -0.33 -11.88
CA LEU A 85 -7.57 0.16 -11.02
C LEU A 85 -8.23 0.91 -9.86
N VAL A 86 -8.14 0.38 -8.64
CA VAL A 86 -8.52 1.08 -7.41
C VAL A 86 -7.32 1.88 -6.94
N ILE A 87 -7.50 3.19 -6.72
CA ILE A 87 -6.45 4.07 -6.19
C ILE A 87 -6.83 4.47 -4.78
N HIS A 88 -6.00 4.09 -3.81
CA HIS A 88 -6.19 4.45 -2.41
C HIS A 88 -5.42 5.72 -2.03
N HIS A 89 -4.25 5.96 -2.66
CA HIS A 89 -3.33 7.02 -2.32
C HIS A 89 -2.63 7.60 -3.55
N MET A 90 -2.34 8.90 -3.53
CA MET A 90 -1.79 9.63 -4.67
C MET A 90 -0.33 10.05 -4.49
N GLU A 91 0.34 9.61 -3.42
CA GLU A 91 1.77 9.85 -3.29
C GLU A 91 2.51 9.20 -4.48
N PRO A 92 3.57 9.85 -5.02
CA PRO A 92 4.22 9.40 -6.26
C PRO A 92 4.72 7.95 -6.24
N ASP A 93 5.08 7.43 -5.08
CA ASP A 93 5.55 6.05 -4.93
C ASP A 93 4.43 4.98 -5.06
N HIS A 94 3.17 5.42 -5.08
CA HIS A 94 1.99 4.59 -5.39
C HIS A 94 1.25 5.06 -6.64
N ALA A 95 1.55 6.26 -7.14
CA ALA A 95 0.81 6.87 -8.23
C ALA A 95 1.64 7.11 -9.51
N ALA A 96 2.97 7.16 -9.42
CA ALA A 96 3.82 7.58 -10.54
C ALA A 96 3.69 6.73 -11.81
N THR A 97 3.25 5.49 -11.71
CA THR A 97 3.09 4.57 -12.86
C THR A 97 1.64 4.43 -13.34
N ILE A 98 0.69 5.22 -12.82
CA ILE A 98 -0.73 5.17 -13.24
C ILE A 98 -0.89 5.47 -14.72
N GLU A 99 -0.26 6.53 -15.21
CA GLU A 99 -0.36 6.89 -16.63
C GLU A 99 0.19 5.79 -17.54
N ASP A 100 1.36 5.24 -17.22
CA ASP A 100 1.95 4.12 -17.95
C ASP A 100 1.05 2.88 -17.93
N LEU A 101 0.35 2.63 -16.81
CA LEU A 101 -0.61 1.54 -16.69
C LEU A 101 -1.80 1.73 -17.63
N ILE A 102 -2.37 2.93 -17.66
CA ILE A 102 -3.52 3.25 -18.52
C ILE A 102 -3.15 3.20 -20.00
N TYR A 103 -1.93 3.55 -20.39
CA TYR A 103 -1.46 3.35 -21.77
C TYR A 103 -1.33 1.87 -22.13
N ARG A 104 -0.90 1.01 -21.19
CA ARG A 104 -0.79 -0.44 -21.40
C ARG A 104 -2.12 -1.16 -21.41
N TYR A 105 -3.06 -0.70 -20.57
CA TYR A 105 -4.39 -1.27 -20.39
C TYR A 105 -5.46 -0.19 -20.60
N PRO A 106 -5.69 0.23 -21.86
CA PRO A 106 -6.51 1.42 -22.15
C PRO A 106 -7.99 1.26 -21.81
N ASP A 107 -8.47 0.03 -21.62
CA ASP A 107 -9.87 -0.26 -21.25
C ASP A 107 -10.09 -0.28 -19.73
N THR A 108 -9.06 -0.02 -18.91
CA THR A 108 -9.16 -0.02 -17.46
C THR A 108 -9.99 1.16 -16.97
N THR A 109 -10.92 0.88 -16.06
CA THR A 109 -11.67 1.90 -15.31
C THR A 109 -10.95 2.22 -14.01
N ILE A 110 -10.70 3.50 -13.75
CA ILE A 110 -10.10 3.98 -12.51
C ILE A 110 -11.21 4.16 -11.48
N VAL A 111 -11.08 3.48 -10.33
CA VAL A 111 -12.01 3.59 -9.20
C VAL A 111 -11.35 4.42 -8.11
N CYS A 112 -11.91 5.57 -7.81
CA CYS A 112 -11.30 6.52 -6.87
C CYS A 112 -12.29 7.50 -6.25
N SER A 113 -11.85 8.24 -5.22
CA SER A 113 -12.63 9.33 -4.63
C SER A 113 -12.58 10.61 -5.48
N ASP A 114 -13.48 11.56 -5.20
CA ASP A 114 -13.45 12.89 -5.84
C ASP A 114 -12.12 13.63 -5.62
N LYS A 115 -11.50 13.46 -4.44
CA LYS A 115 -10.22 14.09 -4.12
C LYS A 115 -9.10 13.49 -4.97
N ILE A 116 -9.04 12.16 -5.07
CA ILE A 116 -8.07 11.45 -5.92
C ILE A 116 -8.25 11.87 -7.38
N LYS A 117 -9.49 11.96 -7.87
CA LYS A 117 -9.77 12.47 -9.23
C LYS A 117 -9.19 13.87 -9.46
N ALA A 118 -9.34 14.77 -8.48
CA ALA A 118 -8.78 16.13 -8.58
C ALA A 118 -7.24 16.09 -8.63
N MET A 119 -6.60 15.22 -7.86
CA MET A 119 -5.14 15.06 -7.85
C MET A 119 -4.62 14.41 -9.13
N LEU A 120 -5.32 13.44 -9.71
CA LEU A 120 -4.98 12.86 -11.01
C LEU A 120 -4.86 13.94 -12.09
N ALA A 121 -5.81 14.89 -12.13
CA ALA A 121 -5.78 16.00 -13.07
C ALA A 121 -4.66 17.03 -12.80
N GLN A 122 -4.06 17.03 -11.59
CA GLN A 122 -2.93 17.87 -11.24
C GLN A 122 -1.58 17.18 -11.50
N PHE A 123 -1.52 15.87 -11.40
CA PHE A 123 -0.28 15.10 -11.48
C PHE A 123 0.05 14.63 -12.89
N PHE A 124 -0.97 14.47 -13.75
CA PHE A 124 -0.81 13.91 -15.08
C PHE A 124 -1.41 14.83 -16.16
N ASP A 125 -0.68 15.01 -17.25
CA ASP A 125 -1.15 15.75 -18.43
C ASP A 125 -2.16 14.95 -19.26
N TYR A 126 -2.17 13.61 -19.12
CA TYR A 126 -3.10 12.74 -19.82
C TYR A 126 -4.50 12.83 -19.20
N ASP A 127 -5.50 13.16 -20.00
CA ASP A 127 -6.90 13.23 -19.55
C ASP A 127 -7.48 11.83 -19.29
N MET A 128 -7.62 11.49 -18.03
CA MET A 128 -8.22 10.24 -17.57
C MET A 128 -9.71 10.38 -17.20
N SER A 129 -10.32 11.56 -17.39
CA SER A 129 -11.67 11.86 -16.88
C SER A 129 -12.75 10.90 -17.40
N GLY A 130 -12.62 10.45 -18.65
CA GLY A 130 -13.53 9.48 -19.28
C GLY A 130 -13.41 8.05 -18.75
N LYS A 131 -12.44 7.76 -17.87
CA LYS A 131 -12.17 6.42 -17.34
C LYS A 131 -12.50 6.27 -15.86
N ILE A 132 -13.02 7.31 -15.20
CA ILE A 132 -13.18 7.37 -13.76
C ILE A 132 -14.56 6.88 -13.34
N HIS A 133 -14.57 5.93 -12.42
CA HIS A 133 -15.70 5.52 -11.59
C HIS A 133 -15.51 6.08 -10.18
N LEU A 134 -16.34 7.07 -9.82
CA LEU A 134 -16.27 7.71 -8.51
C LEU A 134 -16.93 6.85 -7.44
N VAL A 135 -16.23 6.75 -6.30
CA VAL A 135 -16.72 6.09 -5.09
C VAL A 135 -16.55 7.00 -3.87
N LYS A 136 -17.36 6.77 -2.88
CA LYS A 136 -17.34 7.44 -1.57
C LYS A 136 -17.53 6.43 -0.45
N GLU A 137 -17.41 6.90 0.78
CA GLU A 137 -17.55 6.04 1.96
C GLU A 137 -18.85 5.22 1.92
N GLY A 138 -18.71 3.91 2.08
CA GLY A 138 -19.81 2.96 2.10
C GLY A 138 -20.27 2.47 0.74
N ASP A 139 -19.76 3.03 -0.37
CA ASP A 139 -20.05 2.49 -1.70
C ASP A 139 -19.44 1.09 -1.85
N VAL A 140 -20.06 0.26 -2.68
CA VAL A 140 -19.63 -1.11 -2.93
C VAL A 140 -19.36 -1.33 -4.42
N LEU A 141 -18.20 -1.88 -4.73
CA LEU A 141 -17.86 -2.39 -6.06
C LEU A 141 -17.93 -3.92 -6.03
N ASN A 142 -18.83 -4.48 -6.84
CA ASN A 142 -18.91 -5.92 -7.03
C ASN A 142 -18.05 -6.34 -8.22
N THR A 143 -17.20 -7.35 -8.04
CA THR A 143 -16.28 -7.84 -9.07
C THR A 143 -16.60 -9.27 -9.54
N GLY A 144 -17.65 -9.87 -8.97
CA GLY A 144 -18.09 -11.24 -9.18
C GLY A 144 -18.27 -11.95 -7.83
N LYS A 145 -17.27 -12.67 -7.38
CA LYS A 145 -17.19 -13.29 -6.04
C LYS A 145 -16.98 -12.23 -4.94
N HIS A 146 -16.16 -11.21 -5.22
CA HIS A 146 -15.74 -10.24 -4.22
C HIS A 146 -16.60 -8.98 -4.20
N GLU A 147 -16.77 -8.42 -2.99
CA GLU A 147 -17.47 -7.16 -2.73
C GLU A 147 -16.53 -6.20 -1.98
N LEU A 148 -16.07 -5.17 -2.68
CA LEU A 148 -15.17 -4.15 -2.14
C LEU A 148 -15.98 -2.97 -1.59
N THR A 149 -15.93 -2.75 -0.28
CA THR A 149 -16.53 -1.58 0.37
C THR A 149 -15.45 -0.54 0.61
N PHE A 150 -15.72 0.72 0.24
CA PHE A 150 -14.76 1.82 0.38
C PHE A 150 -14.91 2.55 1.71
N VAL A 151 -13.78 2.88 2.34
CA VAL A 151 -13.69 3.54 3.65
C VAL A 151 -12.75 4.73 3.54
N ASN A 152 -13.22 5.94 3.83
CA ASN A 152 -12.36 7.12 3.86
C ASN A 152 -11.44 7.11 5.08
N ALA A 153 -10.15 7.38 4.84
CA ALA A 153 -9.10 7.47 5.86
C ALA A 153 -8.31 8.80 5.73
N PRO A 154 -8.99 9.97 5.71
CA PRO A 154 -8.34 11.23 5.44
C PRO A 154 -7.26 11.53 6.47
N MET A 155 -6.11 12.04 6.02
CA MET A 155 -4.92 12.34 6.81
C MET A 155 -4.23 11.10 7.42
N VAL A 156 -4.48 9.91 6.85
CA VAL A 156 -3.70 8.70 7.17
C VAL A 156 -3.00 8.19 5.88
N HIS A 157 -1.98 8.92 5.31
CA HIS A 157 -1.54 10.18 5.95
C HIS A 157 -1.86 11.44 5.12
N TRP A 158 -2.33 11.36 3.88
CA TRP A 158 -2.75 12.49 3.04
C TRP A 158 -4.27 12.67 3.06
N PRO A 159 -4.79 13.87 2.65
CA PRO A 159 -6.20 14.21 2.78
C PRO A 159 -7.15 13.39 1.90
N GLU A 160 -6.67 12.80 0.81
CA GLU A 160 -7.46 12.03 -0.16
C GLU A 160 -7.53 10.54 0.16
N VAL A 161 -6.70 10.04 1.10
CA VAL A 161 -6.55 8.61 1.37
C VAL A 161 -7.88 7.94 1.63
N MET A 162 -8.09 6.83 0.94
CA MET A 162 -9.16 5.89 1.20
C MET A 162 -8.59 4.47 1.36
N MET A 163 -9.40 3.60 1.89
CA MET A 163 -9.14 2.17 2.04
C MET A 163 -10.25 1.39 1.35
N SER A 164 -10.04 0.11 1.08
CA SER A 164 -11.12 -0.78 0.68
C SER A 164 -11.08 -2.07 1.48
N TYR A 165 -12.28 -2.59 1.77
CA TYR A 165 -12.48 -3.83 2.50
C TYR A 165 -13.22 -4.84 1.63
N ASP A 166 -12.59 -5.97 1.35
CA ASP A 166 -13.24 -7.12 0.75
C ASP A 166 -13.93 -7.94 1.84
N LYS A 167 -15.26 -7.92 1.80
CA LYS A 167 -16.09 -8.63 2.75
C LYS A 167 -16.04 -10.15 2.58
N THR A 168 -15.74 -10.62 1.37
CA THR A 168 -15.80 -12.04 1.01
C THR A 168 -14.72 -12.84 1.73
N ASP A 169 -13.50 -12.37 1.66
CA ASP A 169 -12.34 -13.06 2.26
C ASP A 169 -11.75 -12.29 3.47
N GLY A 170 -12.36 -11.18 3.88
CA GLY A 170 -11.95 -10.39 5.05
C GLY A 170 -10.63 -9.65 4.83
N ILE A 171 -10.45 -9.04 3.66
CA ILE A 171 -9.18 -8.37 3.29
C ILE A 171 -9.35 -6.87 3.41
N LEU A 172 -8.48 -6.22 4.19
CA LEU A 172 -8.39 -4.77 4.28
C LEU A 172 -7.15 -4.25 3.55
N PHE A 173 -7.36 -3.46 2.49
CA PHE A 173 -6.33 -2.70 1.79
C PHE A 173 -6.24 -1.32 2.44
N THR A 174 -5.09 -1.00 3.04
CA THR A 174 -4.98 0.06 4.06
C THR A 174 -4.27 1.32 3.60
N ALA A 175 -3.94 1.44 2.32
CA ALA A 175 -2.98 2.43 1.87
C ALA A 175 -1.70 2.33 2.73
N ASP A 176 -1.14 3.44 3.20
CA ASP A 176 0.09 3.48 3.98
C ASP A 176 -0.05 3.08 5.45
N ALA A 177 -1.29 2.99 5.95
CA ALA A 177 -1.47 2.54 7.31
C ALA A 177 -0.92 1.11 7.50
N PHE A 178 -0.25 0.88 8.63
CA PHE A 178 0.41 -0.38 9.00
C PHE A 178 1.64 -0.74 8.15
N GLY A 179 2.17 0.24 7.38
CA GLY A 179 3.40 0.09 6.63
C GLY A 179 4.66 0.01 7.49
N THR A 180 5.76 -0.40 6.87
CA THR A 180 7.11 -0.38 7.44
C THR A 180 8.13 -0.06 6.36
N PHE A 181 9.25 0.56 6.73
CA PHE A 181 10.43 0.61 5.87
C PHE A 181 11.06 -0.78 5.75
N GLY A 182 11.89 -0.95 4.75
CA GLY A 182 12.61 -2.17 4.45
C GLY A 182 12.04 -2.96 3.26
N ALA A 183 12.94 -3.55 2.49
CA ALA A 183 12.63 -4.43 1.37
C ALA A 183 12.34 -5.85 1.86
N LEU A 184 11.30 -6.49 1.33
CA LEU A 184 10.72 -7.74 1.87
C LEU A 184 11.53 -9.00 1.59
N ASN A 185 12.52 -8.95 0.69
CA ASN A 185 13.38 -10.09 0.36
C ASN A 185 12.63 -11.36 -0.10
N GLY A 186 11.48 -11.18 -0.73
CA GLY A 186 10.63 -12.27 -1.22
C GLY A 186 9.77 -12.95 -0.15
N ARG A 187 9.80 -12.50 1.10
CA ARG A 187 8.86 -12.89 2.17
C ARG A 187 7.87 -11.77 2.34
N ILE A 188 6.63 -11.98 1.92
CA ILE A 188 5.62 -10.92 1.95
C ILE A 188 4.73 -10.95 3.20
N PHE A 189 4.76 -12.03 4.00
CA PHE A 189 3.92 -12.14 5.18
C PHE A 189 4.69 -11.89 6.46
N ALA A 190 4.09 -11.13 7.38
CA ALA A 190 4.69 -10.82 8.68
C ALA A 190 4.99 -12.07 9.53
N ASP A 191 4.22 -13.15 9.36
CA ASP A 191 4.44 -14.43 10.06
C ASP A 191 5.54 -15.31 9.45
N GLU A 192 6.20 -14.86 8.38
CA GLU A 192 7.39 -15.51 7.78
C GLU A 192 8.71 -14.97 8.35
N VAL A 193 8.65 -13.96 9.22
CA VAL A 193 9.80 -13.30 9.86
C VAL A 193 9.53 -13.11 11.35
N ASP A 194 10.56 -12.85 12.15
CA ASP A 194 10.38 -12.36 13.52
C ASP A 194 10.14 -10.85 13.50
N PHE A 195 8.88 -10.47 13.16
CA PHE A 195 8.52 -9.08 12.97
C PHE A 195 8.78 -8.22 14.22
N MET A 196 8.44 -8.73 15.39
CA MET A 196 8.56 -7.97 16.64
C MET A 196 10.01 -7.75 17.07
N HIS A 197 10.92 -8.61 16.66
CA HIS A 197 12.35 -8.48 16.94
C HIS A 197 13.09 -7.74 15.82
N ASP A 198 12.87 -8.12 14.55
CA ASP A 198 13.71 -7.66 13.44
C ASP A 198 13.16 -6.42 12.72
N TRP A 199 11.84 -6.16 12.81
CA TRP A 199 11.16 -5.16 11.98
C TRP A 199 10.38 -4.10 12.76
N LEU A 200 10.12 -4.30 14.05
CA LEU A 200 9.30 -3.35 14.83
C LEU A 200 9.93 -1.95 14.89
N ASP A 201 11.26 -1.84 14.91
CA ASP A 201 11.93 -0.55 14.92
C ASP A 201 11.74 0.21 13.61
N GLU A 202 11.79 -0.48 12.48
CA GLU A 202 11.51 0.11 11.17
C GLU A 202 10.03 0.49 11.02
N ALA A 203 9.11 -0.31 11.55
CA ALA A 203 7.69 0.00 11.58
C ALA A 203 7.39 1.20 12.49
N ARG A 204 8.04 1.29 13.67
CA ARG A 204 7.92 2.44 14.58
C ARG A 204 8.47 3.71 13.93
N ARG A 205 9.61 3.61 13.24
CA ARG A 205 10.23 4.71 12.51
C ARG A 205 9.34 5.16 11.34
N TYR A 206 8.76 4.22 10.58
CA TYR A 206 7.79 4.50 9.52
C TYR A 206 6.57 5.23 10.10
N TYR A 207 5.92 4.64 11.11
CA TYR A 207 4.74 5.26 11.75
C TYR A 207 5.03 6.70 12.21
N THR A 208 6.12 6.90 12.96
CA THR A 208 6.45 8.20 13.55
C THR A 208 6.65 9.28 12.50
N ASN A 209 7.29 8.95 11.38
CA ASN A 209 7.63 9.90 10.34
C ASN A 209 6.49 10.14 9.34
N ILE A 210 5.76 9.12 8.99
CA ILE A 210 4.73 9.17 7.94
C ILE A 210 3.35 9.51 8.53
N VAL A 211 2.92 8.82 9.56
CA VAL A 211 1.55 8.89 10.09
C VAL A 211 1.48 9.60 11.46
N GLY A 212 2.58 9.65 12.20
CA GLY A 212 2.60 9.94 13.65
C GLY A 212 1.95 11.23 14.12
N LYS A 213 1.97 12.30 13.32
CA LYS A 213 1.29 13.57 13.69
C LYS A 213 -0.23 13.50 13.60
N TYR A 214 -0.78 12.45 13.00
CA TYR A 214 -2.21 12.28 12.75
C TYR A 214 -2.87 11.23 13.65
N GLY A 215 -2.38 11.07 14.88
CA GLY A 215 -2.85 10.04 15.82
C GLY A 215 -4.37 10.01 16.01
N MET A 216 -5.04 11.18 16.06
CA MET A 216 -6.49 11.25 16.17
C MET A 216 -7.19 10.64 14.95
N GLN A 217 -6.70 10.91 13.74
CA GLN A 217 -7.25 10.35 12.51
C GLN A 217 -7.02 8.84 12.43
N VAL A 218 -5.84 8.37 12.88
CA VAL A 218 -5.56 6.94 13.03
C VAL A 218 -6.56 6.29 13.98
N GLN A 219 -6.83 6.87 15.15
CA GLN A 219 -7.82 6.35 16.08
C GLN A 219 -9.24 6.26 15.48
N MET A 220 -9.62 7.21 14.62
CA MET A 220 -10.90 7.16 13.90
C MET A 220 -10.93 5.98 12.92
N VAL A 221 -9.85 5.74 12.19
CA VAL A 221 -9.72 4.60 11.25
C VAL A 221 -9.73 3.27 12.02
N LEU A 222 -8.97 3.16 13.12
CA LEU A 222 -8.96 1.96 13.97
C LEU A 222 -10.37 1.63 14.49
N LYS A 223 -11.13 2.64 14.88
CA LYS A 223 -12.52 2.46 15.33
C LYS A 223 -13.44 1.93 14.21
N LYS A 224 -13.26 2.41 12.97
CA LYS A 224 -13.99 1.88 11.81
C LYS A 224 -13.60 0.43 11.54
N ALA A 225 -12.30 0.14 11.53
CA ALA A 225 -11.77 -1.19 11.27
C ALA A 225 -12.18 -2.23 12.32
N ALA A 226 -12.35 -1.83 13.58
CA ALA A 226 -12.78 -2.73 14.66
C ALA A 226 -14.19 -3.34 14.46
N ALA A 227 -14.99 -2.79 13.56
CA ALA A 227 -16.32 -3.32 13.21
C ALA A 227 -16.26 -4.36 12.07
N LEU A 228 -15.09 -4.61 11.48
CA LEU A 228 -14.88 -5.48 10.33
C LEU A 228 -14.28 -6.83 10.77
N ASP A 229 -14.66 -7.91 10.10
CA ASP A 229 -14.02 -9.24 10.27
C ASP A 229 -12.77 -9.33 9.39
N ILE A 230 -11.67 -8.74 9.88
CA ILE A 230 -10.42 -8.64 9.12
C ILE A 230 -9.58 -9.90 9.33
N LYS A 231 -9.25 -10.58 8.23
CA LYS A 231 -8.36 -11.75 8.20
C LYS A 231 -7.00 -11.43 7.58
N TYR A 232 -6.98 -10.49 6.64
CA TYR A 232 -5.77 -10.03 5.97
C TYR A 232 -5.70 -8.50 6.01
N VAL A 233 -4.50 -7.97 6.25
CA VAL A 233 -4.22 -6.53 6.11
C VAL A 233 -3.14 -6.38 5.04
N CYS A 234 -3.44 -5.57 4.02
CA CYS A 234 -2.62 -5.38 2.83
C CYS A 234 -2.18 -3.92 2.72
N PRO A 235 -1.06 -3.50 3.36
CA PRO A 235 -0.54 -2.14 3.29
C PRO A 235 0.25 -1.90 2.00
N LEU A 236 0.47 -0.63 1.65
CA LEU A 236 1.27 -0.24 0.48
C LEU A 236 2.79 -0.34 0.70
N HIS A 237 3.23 -0.47 1.96
CA HIS A 237 4.62 -0.77 2.32
C HIS A 237 4.69 -1.90 3.36
N GLY A 238 5.79 -2.66 3.33
CA GLY A 238 6.02 -3.70 4.32
C GLY A 238 5.18 -4.97 4.11
N PHE A 239 4.87 -5.65 5.20
CA PHE A 239 4.32 -6.99 5.16
C PHE A 239 2.80 -7.03 5.08
N VAL A 240 2.28 -8.05 4.40
CA VAL A 240 0.89 -8.49 4.49
C VAL A 240 0.69 -9.24 5.82
N TRP A 241 -0.35 -8.87 6.54
CA TRP A 241 -0.72 -9.53 7.80
C TRP A 241 -1.84 -10.54 7.57
N ARG A 242 -1.64 -11.75 8.11
CA ARG A 242 -2.65 -12.82 8.15
C ARG A 242 -2.68 -13.53 9.50
N LYS A 243 -1.69 -13.29 10.35
CA LYS A 243 -1.57 -13.81 11.72
C LYS A 243 -0.86 -12.77 12.59
N HIS A 244 -1.08 -12.84 13.90
CA HIS A 244 -0.40 -12.01 14.91
C HIS A 244 -0.51 -10.48 14.69
N PHE A 245 -1.49 -10.02 13.91
CA PHE A 245 -1.71 -8.60 13.69
C PHE A 245 -2.09 -7.85 14.97
N GLY A 246 -2.71 -8.53 15.95
CA GLY A 246 -3.09 -7.94 17.24
C GLY A 246 -1.91 -7.32 17.99
N ASP A 247 -0.76 -7.97 18.00
CA ASP A 247 0.45 -7.48 18.69
C ASP A 247 0.95 -6.16 18.08
N PHE A 248 0.91 -6.06 16.74
CA PHE A 248 1.26 -4.83 16.03
C PHE A 248 0.20 -3.75 16.19
N LEU A 249 -1.08 -4.13 16.19
CA LEU A 249 -2.20 -3.20 16.41
C LEU A 249 -2.13 -2.55 17.81
N GLU A 250 -1.69 -3.29 18.84
CA GLU A 250 -1.44 -2.71 20.18
C GLU A 250 -0.38 -1.61 20.12
N LYS A 251 0.72 -1.82 19.38
CA LYS A 251 1.74 -0.79 19.16
C LYS A 251 1.18 0.42 18.44
N TYR A 252 0.44 0.19 17.36
CA TYR A 252 -0.22 1.24 16.61
C TYR A 252 -1.17 2.07 17.46
N ASN A 253 -1.91 1.42 18.38
CA ASN A 253 -2.79 2.09 19.32
C ASN A 253 -2.02 2.95 20.33
N LEU A 254 -0.91 2.45 20.91
CA LEU A 254 -0.04 3.24 21.80
C LEU A 254 0.51 4.47 21.07
N TRP A 255 1.05 4.28 19.86
CA TRP A 255 1.65 5.38 19.09
C TRP A 255 0.62 6.46 18.72
N SER A 256 -0.57 6.05 18.29
CA SER A 256 -1.63 6.98 17.86
C SER A 256 -2.34 7.69 19.02
N THR A 257 -2.24 7.18 20.24
CA THR A 257 -2.67 7.86 21.46
C THR A 257 -1.55 8.64 22.15
N TYR A 258 -0.34 8.69 21.51
CA TYR A 258 0.85 9.31 22.07
C TYR A 258 1.23 8.76 23.45
N THR A 259 0.92 7.49 23.69
CA THR A 259 1.25 6.78 24.90
C THR A 259 2.65 6.19 24.77
N PRO A 260 3.61 6.54 25.65
CA PRO A 260 4.98 6.04 25.52
C PRO A 260 5.04 4.53 25.80
N GLU A 261 5.81 3.81 24.98
CA GLU A 261 6.05 2.38 25.18
C GLU A 261 6.92 2.11 26.42
N ILE A 262 7.79 3.05 26.74
CA ILE A 262 8.74 2.96 27.87
C ILE A 262 8.70 4.27 28.64
N LYS A 263 8.64 4.20 29.97
CA LYS A 263 8.84 5.37 30.82
C LYS A 263 10.29 5.80 30.78
N GLY A 264 10.56 7.01 30.28
CA GLY A 264 11.92 7.50 30.10
C GLY A 264 11.95 9.00 29.84
N VAL A 265 13.17 9.52 29.73
CA VAL A 265 13.43 10.90 29.33
C VAL A 265 14.23 10.87 28.05
N CYS A 266 13.76 11.57 27.01
CA CYS A 266 14.53 11.80 25.80
C CYS A 266 15.33 13.09 25.94
N LEU A 267 16.64 13.01 25.85
CA LEU A 267 17.52 14.16 25.77
C LEU A 267 17.95 14.38 24.33
N ALA A 268 17.34 15.35 23.66
CA ALA A 268 17.76 15.77 22.32
C ALA A 268 18.85 16.88 22.47
N TYR A 269 19.98 16.70 21.81
CA TYR A 269 21.04 17.69 21.77
C TYR A 269 21.66 17.79 20.38
N ALA A 270 22.30 18.91 20.12
CA ALA A 270 23.14 19.11 18.95
C ALA A 270 24.47 19.72 19.39
N SER A 271 25.55 19.38 18.71
CA SER A 271 26.88 19.90 18.99
C SER A 271 27.61 20.19 17.69
N VAL A 272 28.13 21.42 17.56
CA VAL A 272 28.89 21.82 16.36
C VAL A 272 30.29 21.16 16.37
N TYR A 273 30.92 21.10 17.51
CA TYR A 273 32.28 20.58 17.66
C TYR A 273 32.41 19.33 18.54
N GLY A 274 31.29 18.71 18.91
CA GLY A 274 31.32 17.49 19.75
C GLY A 274 31.60 17.69 21.24
N HIS A 275 31.50 18.90 21.75
CA HIS A 275 31.81 19.25 23.13
C HIS A 275 30.59 19.63 24.00
N THR A 276 29.40 19.42 23.46
CA THR A 276 28.16 19.72 24.21
C THR A 276 27.78 18.57 25.09
#